data_dfa413707c7ea5a455262da38c0102ba
#
_entry.id   dfa413707c7ea5a455262da38c0102ba
#
_cell.length_a   1.000
_cell.length_b   1.000
_cell.length_c   1.000
_cell.angle_alpha   90.00
_cell.angle_beta   90.00
_cell.angle_gamma   90.00
#
_symmetry.space_group_name_H-M   'P 1'
#
loop_
_entity.id
_entity.type
_entity.pdbx_description
1 polymer ?
#
loop_
_entity_poly.entity_id
_entity_poly.type
_entity_poly.pdbx_seq_one_letter_code
_entity_poly.pdbx_strand_id
1 'polypeptide(L)'
;MYAGTSIVPEQLTRFLRFVAVGAAAFALGLAVLTGLHGLAGVNYLLAFIASFFAANAAGYFLNAYFTFSVRSVNQAGAARYMAVNAVTLCINTAALKLLVDEAHIWYVTAAIILAIAGTPITFIAHRLLTYRLGTRSRACA
;
A
#
# COMPACT_ATOMS: atom_id res chain seq x y z
N MET A 1 39.43 8.20 14.09
CA MET A 1 38.10 8.68 14.50
C MET A 1 37.38 9.23 13.27
N TYR A 2 36.89 8.33 12.41
CA TYR A 2 36.12 8.70 11.24
C TYR A 2 34.70 8.19 11.48
N ALA A 3 33.82 9.11 11.91
CA ALA A 3 32.39 8.88 11.81
C ALA A 3 32.07 8.86 10.30
N GLY A 4 31.87 7.68 9.74
CA GLY A 4 31.41 7.52 8.39
C GLY A 4 30.06 8.22 8.27
N THR A 5 30.05 9.42 7.70
CA THR A 5 28.86 10.07 7.22
C THR A 5 28.31 9.20 6.10
N SER A 6 27.31 8.38 6.41
CA SER A 6 26.53 7.74 5.39
C SER A 6 25.92 8.85 4.54
N ILE A 7 26.39 8.96 3.31
CA ILE A 7 26.04 10.00 2.33
C ILE A 7 24.53 9.92 1.98
N VAL A 8 23.88 8.85 2.39
CA VAL A 8 22.46 8.64 2.17
C VAL A 8 21.69 9.05 3.43
N PRO A 9 20.87 10.13 3.40
CA PRO A 9 20.07 10.50 4.55
C PRO A 9 19.17 9.34 4.97
N GLU A 10 19.07 9.09 6.27
CA GLU A 10 18.29 7.98 6.85
C GLU A 10 16.85 7.92 6.30
N GLN A 11 16.30 9.08 5.97
CA GLN A 11 14.98 9.20 5.36
C GLN A 11 14.89 8.57 3.96
N LEU A 12 15.97 8.67 3.17
CA LEU A 12 16.01 8.05 1.84
C LEU A 12 16.07 6.53 1.94
N THR A 13 16.82 6.00 2.91
CA THR A 13 16.87 4.55 3.14
C THR A 13 15.51 4.00 3.58
N ARG A 14 14.78 4.72 4.43
CA ARG A 14 13.42 4.36 4.84
C ARG A 14 12.45 4.43 3.66
N PHE A 15 12.56 5.43 2.82
CA PHE A 15 11.77 5.56 1.60
C PHE A 15 12.03 4.42 0.62
N LEU A 16 13.28 4.06 0.38
CA LEU A 16 13.65 2.96 -0.50
C LEU A 16 13.13 1.61 0.02
N ARG A 17 13.20 1.37 1.33
CA ARG A 17 12.60 0.18 1.95
C ARG A 17 11.08 0.16 1.78
N PHE A 18 10.42 1.28 1.99
CA PHE A 18 8.99 1.42 1.78
C PHE A 18 8.59 1.12 0.32
N VAL A 19 9.33 1.67 -0.64
CA VAL A 19 9.11 1.41 -2.07
C VAL A 19 9.34 -0.07 -2.41
N ALA A 20 10.39 -0.69 -1.88
CA ALA A 20 10.66 -2.11 -2.10
C ALA A 20 9.56 -3.01 -1.54
N VAL A 21 9.08 -2.73 -0.32
CA VAL A 21 7.95 -3.45 0.28
C VAL A 21 6.67 -3.23 -0.52
N GLY A 22 6.41 -1.99 -0.94
CA GLY A 22 5.26 -1.65 -1.78
C GLY A 22 5.29 -2.38 -3.13
N ALA A 23 6.46 -2.44 -3.77
CA ALA A 23 6.64 -3.18 -5.03
C ALA A 23 6.40 -4.68 -4.84
N ALA A 24 6.91 -5.29 -3.77
CA ALA A 24 6.68 -6.71 -3.45
C ALA A 24 5.20 -7.01 -3.18
N ALA A 25 4.54 -6.18 -2.38
CA ALA A 25 3.11 -6.29 -2.10
C ALA A 25 2.27 -6.11 -3.36
N PHE A 26 2.63 -5.16 -4.22
CA PHE A 26 1.99 -4.95 -5.52
C PHE A 26 2.16 -6.14 -6.46
N ALA A 27 3.36 -6.71 -6.56
CA ALA A 27 3.62 -7.90 -7.37
C ALA A 27 2.76 -9.08 -6.91
N LEU A 28 2.61 -9.28 -5.60
CA LEU A 28 1.72 -10.30 -5.04
C LEU A 28 0.25 -10.00 -5.41
N GLY A 29 -0.21 -8.77 -5.25
CA GLY A 29 -1.55 -8.36 -5.64
C GLY A 29 -1.83 -8.62 -7.11
N LEU A 30 -0.87 -8.29 -7.98
CA LEU A 30 -0.99 -8.52 -9.42
C LEU A 30 -1.04 -10.03 -9.75
N ALA A 31 -0.25 -10.85 -9.07
CA ALA A 31 -0.30 -12.30 -9.23
C ALA A 31 -1.67 -12.88 -8.80
N VAL A 32 -2.24 -12.39 -7.70
CA VAL A 32 -3.60 -12.78 -7.26
C VAL A 32 -4.65 -12.31 -8.26
N LEU A 33 -4.58 -11.07 -8.75
CA LEU A 33 -5.51 -10.52 -9.73
C LEU A 33 -5.50 -11.35 -11.02
N THR A 34 -4.33 -11.60 -11.59
CA THR A 34 -4.18 -12.38 -12.82
C THR A 34 -4.55 -13.84 -12.63
N GLY A 35 -4.23 -14.44 -11.49
CA GLY A 35 -4.61 -15.80 -11.15
C GLY A 35 -6.12 -15.98 -11.03
N LEU A 36 -6.80 -15.12 -10.30
CA LEU A 36 -8.23 -15.19 -10.09
C LEU A 36 -9.03 -14.85 -11.36
N HIS A 37 -8.69 -13.75 -12.02
CA HIS A 37 -9.42 -13.32 -13.21
C HIS A 37 -8.96 -14.08 -14.46
N GLY A 38 -7.66 -14.17 -14.69
CA GLY A 38 -7.11 -14.76 -15.92
C GLY A 38 -7.19 -16.29 -15.97
N LEU A 39 -6.98 -16.98 -14.85
CA LEU A 39 -6.97 -18.45 -14.81
C LEU A 39 -8.27 -19.04 -14.27
N ALA A 40 -8.86 -18.45 -13.23
CA ALA A 40 -10.08 -18.98 -12.60
C ALA A 40 -11.37 -18.34 -13.13
N GLY A 41 -11.31 -17.36 -14.03
CA GLY A 41 -12.48 -16.71 -14.63
C GLY A 41 -13.33 -15.88 -13.67
N VAL A 42 -12.81 -15.53 -12.50
CA VAL A 42 -13.50 -14.67 -11.52
C VAL A 42 -13.71 -13.28 -12.11
N ASN A 43 -14.83 -12.64 -11.80
CA ASN A 43 -15.07 -11.25 -12.19
C ASN A 43 -13.88 -10.36 -11.78
N TYR A 44 -13.42 -9.49 -12.70
CA TYR A 44 -12.22 -8.67 -12.50
C TYR A 44 -12.29 -7.74 -11.29
N LEU A 45 -13.48 -7.22 -10.93
CA LEU A 45 -13.66 -6.39 -9.75
C LEU A 45 -13.49 -7.19 -8.45
N LEU A 46 -14.06 -8.41 -8.39
CA LEU A 46 -13.89 -9.31 -7.25
C LEU A 46 -12.43 -9.76 -7.13
N ALA A 47 -11.80 -10.10 -8.25
CA ALA A 47 -10.38 -10.46 -8.29
C ALA A 47 -9.49 -9.28 -7.84
N PHE A 48 -9.82 -8.05 -8.23
CA PHE A 48 -9.13 -6.85 -7.80
C PHE A 48 -9.27 -6.59 -6.29
N ILE A 49 -10.49 -6.72 -5.75
CA ILE A 49 -10.73 -6.58 -4.30
C ILE A 49 -9.92 -7.62 -3.52
N ALA A 50 -9.96 -8.88 -3.94
CA ALA A 50 -9.18 -9.95 -3.30
C ALA A 50 -7.68 -9.69 -3.39
N SER A 51 -7.18 -9.24 -4.54
CA SER A 51 -5.78 -8.89 -4.74
C SER A 51 -5.34 -7.72 -3.85
N PHE A 52 -6.21 -6.74 -3.67
CA PHE A 52 -5.97 -5.60 -2.80
C PHE A 52 -5.80 -6.02 -1.34
N PHE A 53 -6.68 -6.88 -0.83
CA PHE A 53 -6.55 -7.41 0.53
C PHE A 53 -5.28 -8.24 0.69
N ALA A 54 -4.94 -9.10 -0.26
CA ALA A 54 -3.70 -9.88 -0.23
C ALA A 54 -2.46 -8.99 -0.23
N ALA A 55 -2.40 -7.98 -1.10
CA ALA A 55 -1.30 -7.02 -1.16
C ALA A 55 -1.17 -6.19 0.12
N ASN A 56 -2.29 -5.74 0.69
CA ASN A 56 -2.27 -4.95 1.92
C ASN A 56 -1.90 -5.78 3.14
N ALA A 57 -2.35 -7.02 3.25
CA ALA A 57 -1.93 -7.93 4.31
C ALA A 57 -0.42 -8.18 4.25
N ALA A 58 0.10 -8.50 3.07
CA ALA A 58 1.55 -8.68 2.88
C ALA A 58 2.33 -7.39 3.17
N GLY A 59 1.86 -6.24 2.67
CA GLY A 59 2.46 -4.93 2.92
C GLY A 59 2.49 -4.58 4.40
N TYR A 60 1.42 -4.86 5.13
CA TYR A 60 1.35 -4.64 6.57
C TYR A 60 2.39 -5.47 7.32
N PHE A 61 2.45 -6.77 7.08
CA PHE A 61 3.44 -7.66 7.72
C PHE A 61 4.87 -7.29 7.34
N LEU A 62 5.15 -7.04 6.07
CA LEU A 62 6.47 -6.67 5.61
C LEU A 62 6.91 -5.31 6.19
N ASN A 63 6.03 -4.31 6.24
CA ASN A 63 6.34 -3.02 6.85
C ASN A 63 6.56 -3.12 8.35
N ALA A 64 5.77 -3.91 9.07
CA ALA A 64 5.96 -4.13 10.49
C ALA A 64 7.34 -4.74 10.79
N TYR A 65 7.77 -5.72 9.99
CA TYR A 65 9.06 -6.39 10.18
C TYR A 65 10.25 -5.58 9.66
N PHE A 66 10.16 -5.01 8.44
CA PHE A 66 11.31 -4.41 7.76
C PHE A 66 11.44 -2.90 7.93
N THR A 67 10.32 -2.18 8.04
CA THR A 67 10.34 -0.72 8.06
C THR A 67 10.33 -0.16 9.47
N PHE A 68 9.56 -0.75 10.36
CA PHE A 68 9.32 -0.16 11.68
C PHE A 68 9.90 -0.93 12.85
N SER A 69 10.34 -2.18 12.68
CA SER A 69 10.87 -3.05 13.77
C SER A 69 10.02 -2.99 15.04
N VAL A 70 8.70 -2.87 14.88
CA VAL A 70 7.77 -2.59 15.97
C VAL A 70 7.45 -3.88 16.71
N ARG A 71 7.90 -3.97 17.95
CA ARG A 71 7.58 -5.10 18.84
C ARG A 71 6.15 -5.12 19.37
N SER A 72 5.41 -4.02 19.21
CA SER A 72 4.01 -3.95 19.65
C SER A 72 3.16 -3.22 18.61
N VAL A 73 2.24 -3.95 18.01
CA VAL A 73 1.24 -3.38 17.11
C VAL A 73 0.16 -2.72 17.95
N ASN A 74 0.03 -1.40 17.83
CA ASN A 74 -1.07 -0.67 18.45
C ASN A 74 -2.35 -0.87 17.62
N GLN A 75 -3.40 -1.41 18.24
CA GLN A 75 -4.69 -1.65 17.58
C GLN A 75 -5.30 -0.39 16.96
N ALA A 76 -5.13 0.77 17.62
CA ALA A 76 -5.61 2.05 17.08
C ALA A 76 -4.89 2.46 15.79
N GLY A 77 -3.58 2.22 15.68
CA GLY A 77 -2.80 2.45 14.46
C GLY A 77 -3.21 1.52 13.33
N ALA A 78 -3.43 0.24 13.63
CA ALA A 78 -3.92 -0.75 12.68
C ALA A 78 -5.31 -0.40 12.15
N ALA A 79 -6.23 0.03 13.02
CA ALA A 79 -7.57 0.45 12.61
C ALA A 79 -7.55 1.67 11.67
N ARG A 80 -6.68 2.65 11.92
CA ARG A 80 -6.51 3.82 11.04
C ARG A 80 -5.90 3.43 9.69
N TYR A 81 -4.89 2.56 9.71
CA TYR A 81 -4.31 2.01 8.49
C TYR A 81 -5.35 1.30 7.65
N MET A 82 -6.17 0.45 8.26
CA MET A 82 -7.27 -0.22 7.58
C MET A 82 -8.33 0.73 7.04
N ALA A 83 -8.67 1.79 7.77
CA ALA A 83 -9.64 2.80 7.32
C ALA A 83 -9.14 3.55 6.08
N VAL A 84 -7.88 3.99 6.06
CA VAL A 84 -7.26 4.63 4.88
C VAL A 84 -7.25 3.67 3.69
N ASN A 85 -6.89 2.42 3.92
CA ASN A 85 -6.87 1.41 2.87
C ASN A 85 -8.28 1.07 2.34
N ALA A 86 -9.30 1.05 3.20
CA ALA A 86 -10.69 0.83 2.76
C ALA A 86 -11.18 1.97 1.85
N VAL A 87 -10.90 3.23 2.19
CA VAL A 87 -11.22 4.38 1.33
C VAL A 87 -10.46 4.30 0.01
N THR A 88 -9.17 3.97 0.06
CA THR A 88 -8.34 3.79 -1.14
C THR A 88 -8.89 2.66 -2.02
N LEU A 89 -9.34 1.56 -1.41
CA LEU A 89 -9.96 0.44 -2.13
C LEU A 89 -11.22 0.89 -2.88
N CYS A 90 -12.11 1.63 -2.24
CA CYS A 90 -13.33 2.13 -2.88
C CYS A 90 -13.00 3.03 -4.09
N ILE A 91 -12.06 3.96 -3.93
CA ILE A 91 -11.63 4.86 -4.99
C ILE A 91 -10.99 4.08 -6.14
N ASN A 92 -10.07 3.17 -5.83
CA ASN A 92 -9.38 2.37 -6.84
C ASN A 92 -10.31 1.41 -7.57
N THR A 93 -11.30 0.83 -6.87
CA THR A 93 -12.29 -0.06 -7.50
C THR A 93 -13.18 0.70 -8.48
N ALA A 94 -13.65 1.89 -8.10
CA ALA A 94 -14.42 2.75 -8.99
C ALA A 94 -13.60 3.22 -10.20
N ALA A 95 -12.36 3.62 -9.98
CA ALA A 95 -11.45 4.03 -11.04
C ALA A 95 -11.09 2.85 -11.97
N LEU A 96 -10.87 1.65 -11.44
CA LEU A 96 -10.62 0.45 -12.23
C LEU A 96 -11.81 0.15 -13.14
N LYS A 97 -13.02 0.22 -12.60
CA LYS A 97 -14.24 0.02 -13.38
C LYS A 97 -14.33 1.02 -14.54
N LEU A 98 -14.09 2.30 -14.30
CA LEU A 98 -14.09 3.32 -15.36
C LEU A 98 -13.02 3.04 -16.44
N LEU A 99 -11.83 2.63 -16.04
CA LEU A 99 -10.74 2.35 -16.98
C LEU A 99 -11.00 1.09 -17.82
N VAL A 100 -11.61 0.08 -17.23
CA VAL A 100 -11.86 -1.19 -17.94
C VAL A 100 -13.14 -1.11 -18.78
N ASP A 101 -14.25 -0.63 -18.20
CA ASP A 101 -15.57 -0.67 -18.85
C ASP A 101 -15.76 0.48 -19.83
N GLU A 102 -15.32 1.70 -19.51
CA GLU A 102 -15.52 2.88 -20.35
C GLU A 102 -14.33 3.18 -21.27
N ALA A 103 -13.11 3.06 -20.77
CA ALA A 103 -11.91 3.34 -21.57
C ALA A 103 -11.37 2.09 -22.29
N HIS A 104 -11.97 0.91 -22.08
CA HIS A 104 -11.57 -0.37 -22.69
C HIS A 104 -10.10 -0.73 -22.50
N ILE A 105 -9.51 -0.31 -21.37
CA ILE A 105 -8.12 -0.61 -21.04
C ILE A 105 -8.06 -2.02 -20.41
N TRP A 106 -7.08 -2.81 -20.81
CA TRP A 106 -6.85 -4.12 -20.23
C TRP A 106 -6.66 -4.02 -18.71
N TYR A 107 -7.35 -4.86 -17.94
CA TYR A 107 -7.44 -4.77 -16.47
C TYR A 107 -6.08 -4.75 -15.75
N VAL A 108 -5.06 -5.44 -16.28
CA VAL A 108 -3.70 -5.42 -15.72
C VAL A 108 -3.04 -4.05 -15.92
N THR A 109 -3.17 -3.47 -17.11
CA THR A 109 -2.65 -2.13 -17.41
C THR A 109 -3.35 -1.08 -16.55
N ALA A 110 -4.66 -1.17 -16.40
CA ALA A 110 -5.44 -0.29 -15.54
C ALA A 110 -4.99 -0.39 -14.08
N ALA A 111 -4.74 -1.61 -13.55
CA ALA A 111 -4.24 -1.82 -12.20
C ALA A 111 -2.84 -1.20 -11.99
N ILE A 112 -1.95 -1.32 -12.97
CA ILE A 112 -0.61 -0.70 -12.93
C ILE A 112 -0.71 0.83 -12.92
N ILE A 113 -1.55 1.42 -13.77
CA ILE A 113 -1.78 2.88 -13.82
C ILE A 113 -2.28 3.38 -12.47
N LEU A 114 -3.25 2.68 -11.87
CA LEU A 114 -3.80 3.04 -10.55
C LEU A 114 -2.77 2.90 -9.44
N ALA A 115 -1.91 1.90 -9.49
CA ALA A 115 -0.84 1.74 -8.51
C ALA A 115 0.17 2.89 -8.58
N ILE A 116 0.60 3.26 -9.78
CA ILE A 116 1.56 4.36 -9.99
C ILE A 116 0.95 5.70 -9.57
N ALA A 117 -0.27 5.99 -10.00
CA ALA A 117 -0.96 7.24 -9.68
C ALA A 117 -1.38 7.31 -8.18
N GLY A 118 -1.77 6.18 -7.59
CA GLY A 118 -2.22 6.10 -6.20
C GLY A 118 -1.09 6.17 -5.18
N THR A 119 0.13 5.76 -5.53
CA THR A 119 1.26 5.68 -4.59
C THR A 119 1.58 7.02 -3.91
N PRO A 120 1.74 8.16 -4.61
CA PRO A 120 2.01 9.44 -3.95
C PRO A 120 0.84 9.90 -3.09
N ILE A 121 -0.39 9.65 -3.50
CA ILE A 121 -1.60 10.02 -2.76
C ILE A 121 -1.67 9.23 -1.45
N THR A 122 -1.45 7.92 -1.51
CA THR A 122 -1.44 7.04 -0.34
C THR A 122 -0.29 7.38 0.61
N PHE A 123 0.89 7.71 0.09
CA PHE A 123 2.02 8.15 0.90
C PHE A 123 1.71 9.43 1.67
N ILE A 124 1.12 10.44 1.01
CA ILE A 124 0.71 11.70 1.65
C ILE A 124 -0.39 11.45 2.69
N ALA A 125 -1.37 10.61 2.37
CA ALA A 125 -2.45 10.25 3.28
C ALA A 125 -1.91 9.55 4.55
N HIS A 126 -1.02 8.57 4.40
CA HIS A 126 -0.38 7.92 5.54
C HIS A 126 0.48 8.88 6.36
N ARG A 127 1.24 9.75 5.72
CA ARG A 127 2.05 10.75 6.41
C ARG A 127 1.21 11.73 7.23
N LEU A 128 0.10 12.20 6.69
CA LEU A 128 -0.75 13.19 7.35
C LEU A 128 -1.64 12.56 8.45
N LEU A 129 -2.19 11.37 8.20
CA LEU A 129 -3.15 10.73 9.11
C LEU A 129 -2.48 9.84 10.16
N THR A 130 -1.45 9.09 9.76
CA THR A 130 -0.77 8.16 10.68
C THR A 130 0.27 8.87 11.54
N TYR A 131 1.06 9.78 10.98
CA TYR A 131 2.16 10.44 11.71
C TYR A 131 1.71 11.65 12.54
N ARG A 132 0.73 12.43 12.11
CA ARG A 132 0.20 13.57 12.90
C ARG A 132 -0.53 13.12 14.17
N LEU A 133 -1.12 11.95 14.15
CA LEU A 133 -1.83 11.40 15.30
C LEU A 133 -0.91 10.68 16.29
N GLY A 134 0.25 10.22 15.85
CA GLY A 134 1.29 9.64 16.71
C GLY A 134 1.98 10.65 17.62
N THR A 135 2.08 11.91 17.20
CA THR A 135 2.67 13.00 18.02
C THR A 135 1.76 13.47 19.14
N ARG A 136 0.44 13.33 19.02
CA ARG A 136 -0.49 13.72 20.10
C ARG A 136 -0.51 12.75 21.27
N SER A 137 -0.18 11.49 21.07
CA SER A 137 -0.14 10.49 22.13
C SER A 137 1.09 10.58 23.04
N ARG A 138 2.15 11.29 22.61
CA ARG A 138 3.35 11.50 23.43
C ARG A 138 3.31 12.79 24.28
N ALA A 139 2.34 13.66 24.08
CA ALA A 139 2.18 14.90 24.83
C ALA A 139 1.33 14.76 26.11
N CYS A 140 0.76 13.57 26.37
CA CYS A 140 -0.05 13.27 27.55
C CYS A 140 0.52 12.11 28.40
N ALA A 141 1.83 11.96 28.38
CA ALA A 141 2.51 11.04 29.30
C ALA A 141 3.48 11.81 30.20
#